data_77d4231115211e36d131f9d927e66f90
#
_entry.id   77d4231115211e36d131f9d927e66f90
#
_cell.length_a   1.000
_cell.length_b   1.000
_cell.length_c   1.000
_cell.angle_alpha   90.00
_cell.angle_beta   90.00
_cell.angle_gamma   90.00
#
_symmetry.space_group_name_H-M   'P 1'
#
loop_
_entity.id
_entity.type
_entity.pdbx_description
1 polymer ?
#
loop_
_entity_poly.entity_id
_entity_poly.type
_entity_poly.pdbx_seq_one_letter_code
_entity_poly.pdbx_strand_id
1 'polypeptide(L)'
;MRILGVGIATLDVVSVVESYPAEDAEVRALERHRRRGGNATNSLAVLAQLGHAVGWVGTVADDAYARDLLAAAAREGIDTSRRVTCAGGRTPVSHVALSRATGSRTIVHYRDLPELSATDFAAVPLQGIDWVHFEGRNVAALGTMLERVRDFGTRCSLEIEKPQEGVEALFGAPDLLLFSRGYAQHRGFASAAAFLRSLARRPGQVLCCGW
;
A
#
# COMPACT_ATOMS: atom_id res chain seq x y z
N MET A 1 0.77 -18.86 7.49
CA MET A 1 0.04 -17.77 8.18
C MET A 1 -1.08 -17.28 7.30
N ARG A 2 -2.17 -16.79 7.90
CA ARG A 2 -3.23 -16.03 7.23
C ARG A 2 -2.98 -14.54 7.47
N ILE A 3 -2.76 -13.79 6.40
CA ILE A 3 -2.34 -12.37 6.47
C ILE A 3 -3.39 -11.51 5.76
N LEU A 4 -3.85 -10.45 6.41
CA LEU A 4 -4.77 -9.48 5.86
C LEU A 4 -4.03 -8.17 5.58
N GLY A 5 -4.05 -7.70 4.34
CA GLY A 5 -3.54 -6.38 3.98
C GLY A 5 -4.66 -5.35 3.90
N VAL A 6 -4.43 -4.21 4.51
CA VAL A 6 -5.34 -3.04 4.52
C VAL A 6 -4.65 -1.89 3.80
N GLY A 7 -5.20 -1.48 2.69
CA GLY A 7 -4.60 -0.40 1.89
C GLY A 7 -5.24 -0.25 0.52
N ILE A 8 -4.58 0.47 -0.36
CA ILE A 8 -5.10 0.71 -1.70
C ILE A 8 -4.68 -0.38 -2.70
N ALA A 9 -5.51 -0.54 -3.72
CA ALA A 9 -5.16 -1.22 -4.96
C ALA A 9 -5.32 -0.24 -6.12
N THR A 10 -4.38 -0.26 -7.07
CA THR A 10 -4.36 0.63 -8.22
C THR A 10 -4.15 -0.16 -9.50
N LEU A 11 -4.54 0.42 -10.62
CA LEU A 11 -4.14 -0.05 -11.94
C LEU A 11 -2.96 0.80 -12.43
N ASP A 12 -1.80 0.18 -12.59
CA ASP A 12 -0.62 0.85 -13.12
C ASP A 12 -0.52 0.61 -14.62
N VAL A 13 -0.60 1.68 -15.41
CA VAL A 13 -0.37 1.68 -16.86
C VAL A 13 1.06 2.15 -17.09
N VAL A 14 1.95 1.21 -17.35
CA VAL A 14 3.38 1.47 -17.53
C VAL A 14 3.68 1.58 -19.01
N SER A 15 4.20 2.74 -19.45
CA SER A 15 4.75 2.97 -20.77
C SER A 15 6.27 3.03 -20.68
N VAL A 16 6.96 2.10 -21.33
CA VAL A 16 8.43 2.13 -21.44
C VAL A 16 8.76 3.10 -22.58
N VAL A 17 9.54 4.11 -22.27
CA VAL A 17 10.01 5.12 -23.24
C VAL A 17 11.54 5.11 -23.30
N GLU A 18 12.13 5.57 -24.40
CA GLU A 18 13.59 5.63 -24.51
C GLU A 18 14.20 6.52 -23.43
N SER A 19 13.67 7.75 -23.32
CA SER A 19 13.97 8.72 -22.27
C SER A 19 12.68 9.42 -21.85
N TYR A 20 12.67 10.05 -20.68
CA TYR A 20 11.50 10.83 -20.25
C TYR A 20 11.28 11.99 -21.24
N PRO A 21 10.04 12.19 -21.77
CA PRO A 21 9.76 13.25 -22.74
C PRO A 21 9.88 14.64 -22.09
N ALA A 22 10.30 15.60 -22.86
CA ALA A 22 10.20 17.01 -22.49
C ALA A 22 8.72 17.44 -22.44
N GLU A 23 8.46 18.58 -21.81
CA GLU A 23 7.13 19.21 -21.86
C GLU A 23 6.74 19.49 -23.32
N ASP A 24 5.45 19.29 -23.64
CA ASP A 24 4.88 19.47 -24.99
C ASP A 24 5.46 18.53 -26.08
N ALA A 25 6.19 17.48 -25.69
CA ALA A 25 6.71 16.50 -26.63
C ALA A 25 5.80 15.30 -26.81
N GLU A 26 5.62 14.84 -28.05
CA GLU A 26 5.02 13.55 -28.38
C GLU A 26 6.13 12.49 -28.54
N VAL A 27 6.02 11.40 -27.78
CA VAL A 27 6.95 10.27 -27.91
C VAL A 27 6.19 8.95 -28.06
N ARG A 28 6.73 8.04 -28.87
CA ARG A 28 6.19 6.69 -29.00
C ARG A 28 6.76 5.80 -27.91
N ALA A 29 5.88 5.15 -27.12
CA ALA A 29 6.30 4.14 -26.17
C ALA A 29 6.86 2.91 -26.91
N LEU A 30 7.91 2.31 -26.35
CA LEU A 30 8.52 1.08 -26.84
C LEU A 30 7.69 -0.14 -26.45
N GLU A 31 7.15 -0.11 -25.22
CA GLU A 31 6.32 -1.17 -24.65
C GLU A 31 5.23 -0.55 -23.77
N ARG A 32 4.14 -1.28 -23.59
CA ARG A 32 3.07 -0.89 -22.68
C ARG A 32 2.58 -2.10 -21.89
N HIS A 33 2.49 -1.93 -20.57
CA HIS A 33 2.01 -2.96 -19.67
C HIS A 33 0.89 -2.41 -18.78
N ARG A 34 -0.06 -3.28 -18.42
CA ARG A 34 -1.01 -3.02 -17.34
C ARG A 34 -0.70 -3.97 -16.19
N ARG A 35 -0.58 -3.43 -14.99
CA ARG A 35 -0.28 -4.22 -13.80
C ARG A 35 -1.13 -3.74 -12.62
N ARG A 36 -1.44 -4.66 -11.72
CA ARG A 36 -1.96 -4.28 -10.41
C ARG A 36 -0.83 -3.59 -9.64
N GLY A 37 -1.15 -2.47 -9.00
CA GLY A 37 -0.30 -1.73 -8.08
C GLY A 37 -0.96 -1.58 -6.71
N GLY A 38 -0.31 -0.82 -5.83
CA GLY A 38 -0.67 -0.59 -4.43
C GLY A 38 0.27 -1.33 -3.49
N ASN A 39 0.76 -0.64 -2.44
CA ASN A 39 1.81 -1.19 -1.58
C ASN A 39 1.33 -2.42 -0.80
N ALA A 40 0.15 -2.35 -0.16
CA ALA A 40 -0.40 -3.50 0.56
C ALA A 40 -0.60 -4.69 -0.38
N THR A 41 -1.18 -4.49 -1.55
CA THR A 41 -1.41 -5.58 -2.51
C THR A 41 -0.11 -6.12 -3.09
N ASN A 42 0.93 -5.30 -3.29
CA ASN A 42 2.26 -5.77 -3.71
C ASN A 42 2.91 -6.65 -2.63
N SER A 43 2.83 -6.23 -1.37
CA SER A 43 3.31 -7.02 -0.23
C SER A 43 2.57 -8.37 -0.13
N LEU A 44 1.25 -8.37 -0.31
CA LEU A 44 0.44 -9.59 -0.30
C LEU A 44 0.80 -10.54 -1.44
N ALA A 45 1.08 -10.04 -2.65
CA ALA A 45 1.49 -10.88 -3.77
C ALA A 45 2.82 -11.61 -3.47
N VAL A 46 3.79 -10.91 -2.87
CA VAL A 46 5.04 -11.54 -2.43
C VAL A 46 4.79 -12.58 -1.34
N LEU A 47 3.95 -12.26 -0.36
CA LEU A 47 3.61 -13.19 0.73
C LEU A 47 2.87 -14.44 0.21
N ALA A 48 2.00 -14.30 -0.81
CA ALA A 48 1.35 -15.43 -1.47
C ALA A 48 2.39 -16.35 -2.16
N GLN A 49 3.37 -15.77 -2.86
CA GLN A 49 4.48 -16.53 -3.47
C GLN A 49 5.34 -17.26 -2.43
N LEU A 50 5.42 -16.74 -1.21
CA LEU A 50 6.08 -17.39 -0.07
C LEU A 50 5.20 -18.45 0.64
N GLY A 51 4.01 -18.75 0.09
CA GLY A 51 3.13 -19.81 0.60
C GLY A 51 2.19 -19.39 1.72
N HIS A 52 1.98 -18.11 1.94
CA HIS A 52 1.00 -17.62 2.92
C HIS A 52 -0.39 -17.49 2.30
N ALA A 53 -1.44 -17.73 3.09
CA ALA A 53 -2.81 -17.38 2.71
C ALA A 53 -3.01 -15.88 2.92
N VAL A 54 -3.33 -15.14 1.87
CA VAL A 54 -3.40 -13.68 1.92
C VAL A 54 -4.77 -13.16 1.51
N GLY A 55 -5.25 -12.14 2.20
CA GLY A 55 -6.46 -11.41 1.86
C GLY A 55 -6.22 -9.91 1.86
N TRP A 56 -7.00 -9.20 1.07
CA TRP A 56 -6.95 -7.75 0.99
C TRP A 56 -8.30 -7.13 1.32
N VAL A 57 -8.27 -6.01 2.04
CA VAL A 57 -9.41 -5.12 2.26
C VAL A 57 -9.04 -3.69 1.93
N GLY A 58 -9.90 -3.05 1.19
CA GLY A 58 -9.78 -1.67 0.74
C GLY A 58 -10.98 -1.30 -0.12
N THR A 59 -11.03 -0.09 -0.60
CA THR A 59 -12.08 0.40 -1.48
C THR A 59 -11.79 0.11 -2.94
N VAL A 60 -12.81 -0.30 -3.70
CA VAL A 60 -12.75 -0.48 -5.16
C VAL A 60 -13.94 0.23 -5.82
N ALA A 61 -13.76 0.63 -7.06
CA ALA A 61 -14.86 1.08 -7.92
C ALA A 61 -15.70 -0.10 -8.43
N ASP A 62 -16.78 0.22 -9.13
CA ASP A 62 -17.63 -0.75 -9.87
C ASP A 62 -17.40 -0.71 -11.39
N ASP A 63 -16.26 -0.19 -11.84
CA ASP A 63 -15.91 0.01 -13.24
C ASP A 63 -15.17 -1.19 -13.88
N ALA A 64 -14.86 -1.09 -15.17
CA ALA A 64 -14.14 -2.13 -15.91
C ALA A 64 -12.70 -2.34 -15.37
N TYR A 65 -12.04 -1.28 -14.95
CA TYR A 65 -10.67 -1.35 -14.40
C TYR A 65 -10.64 -2.05 -13.05
N ALA A 66 -11.68 -1.88 -12.22
CA ALA A 66 -11.81 -2.64 -10.98
C ALA A 66 -11.88 -4.14 -11.24
N ARG A 67 -12.61 -4.57 -12.28
CA ARG A 67 -12.68 -5.99 -12.66
C ARG A 67 -11.32 -6.53 -13.09
N ASP A 68 -10.56 -5.79 -13.90
CA ASP A 68 -9.21 -6.15 -14.33
C ASP A 68 -8.26 -6.28 -13.12
N LEU A 69 -8.34 -5.32 -12.18
CA LEU A 69 -7.55 -5.27 -10.97
C LEU A 69 -7.85 -6.46 -10.05
N LEU A 70 -9.13 -6.75 -9.80
CA LEU A 70 -9.55 -7.87 -8.96
C LEU A 70 -9.19 -9.22 -9.59
N ALA A 71 -9.32 -9.35 -10.92
CA ALA A 71 -8.88 -10.53 -11.64
C ALA A 71 -7.35 -10.73 -11.56
N ALA A 72 -6.57 -9.65 -11.60
CA ALA A 72 -5.13 -9.71 -11.41
C ALA A 72 -4.78 -10.16 -9.98
N ALA A 73 -5.41 -9.59 -8.96
CA ALA A 73 -5.23 -9.98 -7.58
C ALA A 73 -5.55 -11.47 -7.35
N ALA A 74 -6.65 -11.95 -7.92
CA ALA A 74 -7.03 -13.36 -7.82
C ALA A 74 -5.99 -14.30 -8.45
N ARG A 75 -5.42 -13.94 -9.63
CA ARG A 75 -4.34 -14.72 -10.26
C ARG A 75 -3.07 -14.77 -9.40
N GLU A 76 -2.85 -13.76 -8.57
CA GLU A 76 -1.73 -13.70 -7.61
C GLU A 76 -2.06 -14.36 -6.27
N GLY A 77 -3.22 -15.02 -6.14
CA GLY A 77 -3.63 -15.73 -4.93
C GLY A 77 -4.15 -14.84 -3.81
N ILE A 78 -4.49 -13.58 -4.10
CA ILE A 78 -5.00 -12.64 -3.10
C ILE A 78 -6.52 -12.74 -3.01
N ASP A 79 -7.06 -13.11 -1.84
CA ASP A 79 -8.50 -13.07 -1.56
C ASP A 79 -8.97 -11.61 -1.42
N THR A 80 -9.85 -11.17 -2.31
CA THR A 80 -10.44 -9.83 -2.32
C THR A 80 -11.90 -9.81 -1.89
N SER A 81 -12.40 -10.87 -1.26
CA SER A 81 -13.82 -11.00 -0.86
C SER A 81 -14.26 -9.95 0.15
N ARG A 82 -13.31 -9.39 0.92
CA ARG A 82 -13.55 -8.38 1.97
C ARG A 82 -13.48 -6.93 1.49
N ARG A 83 -13.40 -6.72 0.16
CA ARG A 83 -13.37 -5.37 -0.43
C ARG A 83 -14.66 -4.59 -0.16
N VAL A 84 -14.56 -3.28 -0.11
CA VAL A 84 -15.70 -2.35 -0.09
C VAL A 84 -15.87 -1.76 -1.48
N THR A 85 -17.01 -2.00 -2.11
CA THR A 85 -17.31 -1.47 -3.45
C THR A 85 -17.99 -0.11 -3.34
N CYS A 86 -17.41 0.90 -3.97
CA CYS A 86 -17.93 2.27 -4.02
C CYS A 86 -18.63 2.50 -5.36
N ALA A 87 -19.96 2.58 -5.34
CA ALA A 87 -20.75 2.84 -6.54
C ALA A 87 -20.44 4.23 -7.12
N GLY A 88 -20.29 4.31 -8.43
CA GLY A 88 -20.00 5.56 -9.14
C GLY A 88 -18.57 6.09 -8.97
N GLY A 89 -17.73 5.42 -8.19
CA GLY A 89 -16.31 5.76 -8.07
C GLY A 89 -15.52 5.34 -9.32
N ARG A 90 -14.27 5.78 -9.39
CA ARG A 90 -13.33 5.37 -10.46
C ARG A 90 -12.14 4.65 -9.88
N THR A 91 -11.76 3.55 -10.53
CA THR A 91 -10.54 2.82 -10.15
C THR A 91 -9.33 3.75 -10.18
N PRO A 92 -8.54 3.81 -9.10
CA PRO A 92 -7.29 4.57 -9.10
C PRO A 92 -6.35 4.07 -10.20
N VAL A 93 -5.82 4.99 -10.99
CA VAL A 93 -4.89 4.69 -12.09
C VAL A 93 -3.61 5.48 -11.92
N SER A 94 -2.48 4.79 -12.06
CA SER A 94 -1.16 5.40 -12.18
C SER A 94 -0.70 5.28 -13.64
N HIS A 95 -0.42 6.40 -14.28
CA HIS A 95 0.31 6.45 -15.54
C HIS A 95 1.80 6.56 -15.24
N VAL A 96 2.56 5.53 -15.62
CA VAL A 96 3.99 5.43 -15.32
C VAL A 96 4.78 5.53 -16.61
N ALA A 97 5.62 6.56 -16.73
CA ALA A 97 6.65 6.62 -17.75
C ALA A 97 7.94 6.00 -17.16
N LEU A 98 8.39 4.88 -17.74
CA LEU A 98 9.63 4.19 -17.38
C LEU A 98 10.69 4.48 -18.43
N SER A 99 11.74 5.23 -18.06
CA SER A 99 12.86 5.52 -18.95
C SER A 99 13.79 4.31 -19.08
N ARG A 100 13.98 3.81 -20.31
CA ARG A 100 14.93 2.74 -20.59
C ARG A 100 16.39 3.20 -20.39
N ALA A 101 16.66 4.46 -20.73
CA ALA A 101 18.00 5.02 -20.66
C ALA A 101 18.54 5.13 -19.22
N THR A 102 17.65 5.40 -18.23
CA THR A 102 18.08 5.66 -16.84
C THR A 102 17.48 4.68 -15.83
N GLY A 103 16.48 3.88 -16.19
CA GLY A 103 15.70 3.07 -15.26
C GLY A 103 14.79 3.87 -14.32
N SER A 104 14.76 5.20 -14.46
CA SER A 104 13.90 6.05 -13.62
C SER A 104 12.43 5.98 -14.07
N ARG A 105 11.54 6.25 -13.15
CA ARG A 105 10.10 6.30 -13.40
C ARG A 105 9.50 7.61 -12.94
N THR A 106 8.57 8.13 -13.74
CA THR A 106 7.73 9.26 -13.37
C THR A 106 6.29 8.79 -13.36
N ILE A 107 5.56 9.12 -12.30
CA ILE A 107 4.23 8.61 -12.05
C ILE A 107 3.24 9.76 -11.94
N VAL A 108 2.17 9.71 -12.75
CA VAL A 108 1.01 10.56 -12.61
C VAL A 108 -0.12 9.68 -12.09
N HIS A 109 -0.59 9.96 -10.88
CA HIS A 109 -1.60 9.17 -10.18
C HIS A 109 -2.90 9.95 -10.02
N TYR A 110 -4.03 9.30 -10.34
CA TYR A 110 -5.37 9.83 -10.09
C TYR A 110 -6.15 8.89 -9.19
N ARG A 111 -6.84 9.44 -8.19
CA ARG A 111 -7.73 8.72 -7.30
C ARG A 111 -8.86 9.63 -6.86
N ASP A 112 -10.10 9.13 -6.92
CA ASP A 112 -11.30 9.75 -6.37
C ASP A 112 -12.08 8.83 -5.41
N LEU A 113 -11.60 7.60 -5.18
CA LEU A 113 -12.19 6.69 -4.21
C LEU A 113 -11.88 7.14 -2.77
N PRO A 114 -12.85 7.03 -1.85
CA PRO A 114 -12.59 7.24 -0.42
C PRO A 114 -11.58 6.21 0.09
N GLU A 115 -10.85 6.57 1.12
CA GLU A 115 -10.07 5.60 1.88
C GLU A 115 -11.02 4.67 2.66
N LEU A 116 -10.54 3.45 2.99
CA LEU A 116 -11.30 2.55 3.85
C LEU A 116 -11.59 3.24 5.20
N SER A 117 -12.85 3.22 5.62
CA SER A 117 -13.27 3.81 6.89
C SER A 117 -13.06 2.84 8.07
N ALA A 118 -12.97 3.38 9.28
CA ALA A 118 -12.94 2.56 10.49
C ALA A 118 -14.22 1.72 10.63
N THR A 119 -15.37 2.25 10.20
CA THR A 119 -16.65 1.54 10.20
C THR A 119 -16.65 0.36 9.26
N ASP A 120 -16.14 0.52 8.02
CA ASP A 120 -16.03 -0.59 7.08
C ASP A 120 -15.08 -1.67 7.61
N PHE A 121 -13.94 -1.26 8.18
CA PHE A 121 -13.00 -2.19 8.77
C PHE A 121 -13.58 -2.91 10.00
N ALA A 122 -14.46 -2.26 10.78
CA ALA A 122 -15.12 -2.88 11.92
C ALA A 122 -15.96 -4.10 11.52
N ALA A 123 -16.51 -4.12 10.32
CA ALA A 123 -17.26 -5.25 9.78
C ALA A 123 -16.38 -6.41 9.28
N VAL A 124 -15.07 -6.23 9.14
CA VAL A 124 -14.15 -7.27 8.64
C VAL A 124 -13.89 -8.33 9.72
N PRO A 125 -14.20 -9.62 9.50
CA PRO A 125 -13.90 -10.66 10.47
C PRO A 125 -12.38 -10.89 10.60
N LEU A 126 -11.89 -10.83 11.84
CA LEU A 126 -10.48 -11.07 12.18
C LEU A 126 -10.19 -12.50 12.65
N GLN A 127 -11.22 -13.35 12.81
CA GLN A 127 -11.07 -14.73 13.23
C GLN A 127 -10.16 -15.50 12.27
N GLY A 128 -9.13 -16.13 12.84
CA GLY A 128 -8.16 -16.91 12.09
C GLY A 128 -7.19 -16.09 11.24
N ILE A 129 -7.14 -14.76 11.41
CA ILE A 129 -6.09 -13.90 10.85
C ILE A 129 -4.93 -13.86 11.84
N ASP A 130 -3.74 -14.23 11.39
CA ASP A 130 -2.52 -14.25 12.20
C ASP A 130 -1.80 -12.92 12.21
N TRP A 131 -1.99 -12.11 11.14
CA TRP A 131 -1.31 -10.82 10.97
C TRP A 131 -2.15 -9.86 10.13
N VAL A 132 -2.19 -8.58 10.53
CA VAL A 132 -2.77 -7.50 9.71
C VAL A 132 -1.67 -6.51 9.31
N HIS A 133 -1.54 -6.25 8.02
CA HIS A 133 -0.61 -5.24 7.47
C HIS A 133 -1.39 -4.01 7.00
N PHE A 134 -1.02 -2.84 7.48
CA PHE A 134 -1.63 -1.57 7.12
C PHE A 134 -0.69 -0.69 6.30
N GLU A 135 -1.22 -0.04 5.27
CA GLU A 135 -0.60 1.15 4.68
C GLU A 135 -0.90 2.38 5.56
N GLY A 136 0.09 3.26 5.74
CA GLY A 136 -0.03 4.50 6.50
C GLY A 136 -0.84 5.58 5.78
N ARG A 137 -2.13 5.30 5.56
CA ARG A 137 -3.10 6.16 4.88
C ARG A 137 -4.30 6.37 5.79
N ASN A 138 -5.07 7.47 5.61
CA ASN A 138 -6.23 7.79 6.44
C ASN A 138 -5.93 7.67 7.95
N VAL A 139 -4.96 8.47 8.42
CA VAL A 139 -4.41 8.39 9.78
C VAL A 139 -5.51 8.44 10.86
N ALA A 140 -6.57 9.23 10.64
CA ALA A 140 -7.67 9.33 11.59
C ALA A 140 -8.43 7.99 11.80
N ALA A 141 -8.68 7.24 10.72
CA ALA A 141 -9.33 5.93 10.80
C ALA A 141 -8.36 4.84 11.24
N LEU A 142 -7.09 4.97 10.88
CA LEU A 142 -6.05 3.98 11.11
C LEU A 142 -5.80 3.73 12.60
N GLY A 143 -5.87 4.77 13.44
CA GLY A 143 -5.77 4.64 14.89
C GLY A 143 -6.80 3.66 15.45
N THR A 144 -8.07 3.86 15.11
CA THR A 144 -9.18 2.98 15.53
C THR A 144 -9.03 1.56 14.96
N MET A 145 -8.55 1.41 13.73
CA MET A 145 -8.30 0.09 13.12
C MET A 145 -7.20 -0.66 13.86
N LEU A 146 -6.09 0.01 14.21
CA LEU A 146 -4.97 -0.56 14.96
C LEU A 146 -5.40 -0.97 16.38
N GLU A 147 -6.19 -0.14 17.05
CA GLU A 147 -6.76 -0.46 18.37
C GLU A 147 -7.61 -1.73 18.30
N ARG A 148 -8.52 -1.82 17.33
CA ARG A 148 -9.36 -3.00 17.13
C ARG A 148 -8.52 -4.28 16.91
N VAL A 149 -7.47 -4.23 16.11
CA VAL A 149 -6.60 -5.40 15.85
C VAL A 149 -5.85 -5.81 17.12
N ARG A 150 -5.35 -4.84 17.89
CA ARG A 150 -4.70 -5.08 19.17
C ARG A 150 -5.66 -5.70 20.19
N ASP A 151 -6.88 -5.14 20.32
CA ASP A 151 -7.89 -5.62 21.28
C ASP A 151 -8.39 -7.02 20.92
N PHE A 152 -8.35 -7.39 19.64
CA PHE A 152 -8.61 -8.74 19.16
C PHE A 152 -7.43 -9.71 19.45
N GLY A 153 -6.26 -9.21 19.81
CA GLY A 153 -5.05 -9.99 20.07
C GLY A 153 -4.27 -10.40 18.82
N THR A 154 -4.57 -9.83 17.66
CA THR A 154 -3.85 -10.07 16.41
C THR A 154 -2.66 -9.14 16.29
N ARG A 155 -1.52 -9.66 15.81
CA ARG A 155 -0.32 -8.85 15.53
C ARG A 155 -0.50 -8.03 14.25
N CYS A 156 0.17 -6.88 14.20
CA CYS A 156 0.08 -6.03 13.01
C CYS A 156 1.38 -5.31 12.65
N SER A 157 1.42 -4.87 11.40
CA SER A 157 2.45 -3.98 10.86
C SER A 157 1.82 -2.75 10.22
N LEU A 158 2.59 -1.65 10.24
CA LEU A 158 2.23 -0.40 9.61
C LEU A 158 3.38 0.07 8.72
N GLU A 159 3.09 0.31 7.44
CA GLU A 159 4.01 0.90 6.48
C GLU A 159 3.84 2.41 6.43
N ILE A 160 4.93 3.13 6.53
CA ILE A 160 5.00 4.60 6.42
C ILE A 160 5.83 4.94 5.19
N GLU A 161 5.16 5.11 4.04
CA GLU A 161 5.82 5.47 2.78
C GLU A 161 6.06 6.97 2.67
N LYS A 162 5.03 7.77 3.00
CA LYS A 162 5.02 9.23 2.84
C LYS A 162 4.62 9.91 4.14
N PRO A 163 5.04 11.16 4.35
CA PRO A 163 4.57 11.94 5.48
C PRO A 163 3.04 12.14 5.40
N GLN A 164 2.38 11.92 6.53
CA GLN A 164 0.97 12.18 6.75
C GLN A 164 0.85 12.89 8.11
N GLU A 165 0.01 13.89 8.18
CA GLU A 165 -0.20 14.62 9.42
C GLU A 165 -0.69 13.68 10.54
N GLY A 166 -0.03 13.72 11.69
CA GLY A 166 -0.38 12.93 12.87
C GLY A 166 0.03 11.45 12.82
N VAL A 167 0.69 10.97 11.77
CA VAL A 167 1.06 9.55 11.64
C VAL A 167 2.01 9.07 12.74
N GLU A 168 2.83 9.95 13.28
CA GLU A 168 3.77 9.65 14.36
C GLU A 168 3.08 9.18 15.64
N ALA A 169 1.85 9.65 15.90
CA ALA A 169 1.08 9.21 17.06
C ALA A 169 0.73 7.70 17.01
N LEU A 170 0.79 7.10 15.83
CA LEU A 170 0.50 5.68 15.61
C LEU A 170 1.71 4.76 15.79
N PHE A 171 2.93 5.30 15.91
CA PHE A 171 4.16 4.49 15.91
C PHE A 171 4.25 3.50 17.09
N GLY A 172 3.62 3.79 18.20
CA GLY A 172 3.59 2.89 19.36
C GLY A 172 2.65 1.69 19.23
N ALA A 173 1.70 1.71 18.26
CA ALA A 173 0.64 0.71 18.18
C ALA A 173 1.06 -0.62 17.51
N PRO A 174 1.68 -0.64 16.29
CA PRO A 174 1.97 -1.87 15.58
C PRO A 174 3.17 -2.64 16.16
N ASP A 175 3.25 -3.95 15.88
CA ASP A 175 4.38 -4.80 16.24
C ASP A 175 5.59 -4.59 15.32
N LEU A 176 5.33 -4.20 14.08
CA LEU A 176 6.34 -3.93 13.07
C LEU A 176 6.02 -2.60 12.37
N LEU A 177 6.99 -1.69 12.36
CA LEU A 177 6.96 -0.47 11.55
C LEU A 177 7.91 -0.60 10.37
N LEU A 178 7.41 -0.26 9.19
CA LEU A 178 8.14 -0.28 7.94
C LEU A 178 8.19 1.15 7.38
N PHE A 179 9.37 1.72 7.30
CA PHE A 179 9.56 3.07 6.79
C PHE A 179 10.22 3.06 5.43
N SER A 180 9.79 3.98 4.56
CA SER A 180 10.50 4.23 3.32
C SER A 180 11.72 5.11 3.54
N ARG A 181 12.71 5.00 2.63
CA ARG A 181 13.81 5.98 2.53
C ARG A 181 13.30 7.42 2.40
N GLY A 182 12.27 7.62 1.57
CA GLY A 182 11.70 8.95 1.34
C GLY A 182 11.14 9.58 2.61
N TYR A 183 10.49 8.80 3.48
CA TYR A 183 10.02 9.28 4.77
C TYR A 183 11.19 9.65 5.70
N ALA A 184 12.20 8.80 5.81
CA ALA A 184 13.36 9.08 6.63
C ALA A 184 14.13 10.34 6.17
N GLN A 185 14.27 10.51 4.86
CA GLN A 185 14.88 11.73 4.27
C GLN A 185 14.03 12.97 4.51
N HIS A 186 12.71 12.89 4.39
CA HIS A 186 11.80 13.99 4.74
C HIS A 186 11.95 14.43 6.20
N ARG A 187 12.25 13.48 7.10
CA ARG A 187 12.55 13.76 8.53
C ARG A 187 13.97 14.25 8.76
N GLY A 188 14.74 14.53 7.70
CA GLY A 188 16.10 15.09 7.77
C GLY A 188 17.23 14.09 8.01
N PHE A 189 16.98 12.78 7.88
CA PHE A 189 18.00 11.76 8.11
C PHE A 189 18.69 11.35 6.81
N ALA A 190 20.03 11.20 6.90
CA ALA A 190 20.87 10.78 5.79
C ALA A 190 21.17 9.26 5.80
N SER A 191 20.66 8.50 6.77
CA SER A 191 20.79 7.03 6.79
C SER A 191 19.65 6.37 7.56
N ALA A 192 19.26 5.16 7.15
CA ALA A 192 18.26 4.35 7.84
C ALA A 192 18.64 4.11 9.31
N ALA A 193 19.91 3.81 9.58
CA ALA A 193 20.38 3.53 10.93
C ALA A 193 20.26 4.74 11.87
N ALA A 194 20.57 5.95 11.39
CA ALA A 194 20.40 7.18 12.18
C ALA A 194 18.91 7.45 12.46
N PHE A 195 18.06 7.31 11.43
CA PHE A 195 16.62 7.46 11.56
C PHE A 195 16.03 6.48 12.57
N LEU A 196 16.30 5.18 12.42
CA LEU A 196 15.74 4.15 13.32
C LEU A 196 16.18 4.33 14.76
N ARG A 197 17.44 4.78 15.01
CA ARG A 197 17.92 5.08 16.38
C ARG A 197 17.26 6.29 17.02
N SER A 198 16.71 7.22 16.24
CA SER A 198 16.00 8.40 16.75
C SER A 198 14.58 8.10 17.22
N LEU A 199 14.03 6.94 16.85
CA LEU A 199 12.66 6.58 17.16
C LEU A 199 12.54 5.91 18.53
N ALA A 200 11.54 6.30 19.31
CA ALA A 200 11.14 5.55 20.49
C ALA A 200 10.55 4.20 20.08
N ARG A 201 10.89 3.13 20.80
CA ARG A 201 10.46 1.77 20.52
C ARG A 201 9.93 1.11 21.79
N ARG A 202 8.75 0.47 21.70
CA ARG A 202 8.27 -0.37 22.80
C ARG A 202 8.98 -1.73 22.82
N PRO A 203 9.04 -2.42 23.97
CA PRO A 203 9.59 -3.77 24.05
C PRO A 203 8.93 -4.72 23.04
N GLY A 204 9.74 -5.50 22.31
CA GLY A 204 9.29 -6.45 21.31
C GLY A 204 8.88 -5.86 19.95
N GLN A 205 8.81 -4.55 19.81
CA GLN A 205 8.53 -3.91 18.54
C GLN A 205 9.73 -3.96 17.58
N VAL A 206 9.45 -4.21 16.30
CA VAL A 206 10.47 -4.22 15.24
C VAL A 206 10.33 -2.97 14.39
N LEU A 207 11.45 -2.32 14.08
CA LEU A 207 11.51 -1.16 13.20
C LEU A 207 12.40 -1.50 11.99
N CYS A 208 11.90 -1.26 10.79
CA CYS A 208 12.63 -1.43 9.53
C CYS A 208 12.56 -0.16 8.70
N CYS A 209 13.63 0.16 7.98
CA CYS A 209 13.65 1.26 7.03
C CYS A 209 14.36 0.81 5.75
N GLY A 210 13.66 0.85 4.62
CA GLY A 210 14.24 0.68 3.30
C GLY A 210 15.20 1.84 3.01
N TRP A 211 16.34 1.53 2.32
CA TRP A 211 17.34 2.56 2.01
C TRP A 211 17.87 2.43 0.58
#